data_717390cd1c0c218f814572217d9c0f82
#
_entry.id   717390cd1c0c218f814572217d9c0f82
#
_cell.length_a   1.000
_cell.length_b   1.000
_cell.length_c   1.000
_cell.angle_alpha   90.00
_cell.angle_beta   90.00
_cell.angle_gamma   90.00
#
_symmetry.space_group_name_H-M   'P 1'
#
loop_
_entity.id
_entity.type
_entity.pdbx_description
1 polymer ?
#
loop_
_entity_poly.entity_id
_entity_poly.type
_entity_poly.pdbx_seq_one_letter_code
_entity_poly.pdbx_strand_id
1 'polypeptide(L)'
;MKRKIPALLLALLLVFSAALPAGAAGYRCAVPSWPSGCWKQFFCDHFGIGCGDQTPGTPSEPEQPSEPEEPSEPEQPPKPSGGTSVSSYEQQVVTLVNAERAKYGLAALTLDETLCGYARVKSQDMHDQGYFSHTSPTYGSPFDMMRSFGVSYRSAGENIAMGYSTPEAVVAAWMNSSGHRANILSANYTTLGVGYVEDGGYWTQWFIG
;
A
#
# COMPACT_ATOMS: atom_id res chain seq x y z
N MET A 1 11.93 13.00 -58.19
CA MET A 1 10.48 12.82 -58.23
C MET A 1 9.89 13.10 -56.85
N LYS A 2 9.19 14.25 -56.71
CA LYS A 2 8.58 14.71 -55.48
C LYS A 2 7.17 14.14 -55.40
N ARG A 3 6.86 13.32 -54.37
CA ARG A 3 5.48 12.91 -54.09
C ARG A 3 4.94 13.74 -52.91
N LYS A 4 3.87 14.46 -53.24
CA LYS A 4 3.08 15.30 -52.32
C LYS A 4 2.17 14.43 -51.47
N ILE A 5 2.11 14.69 -50.16
CA ILE A 5 1.15 14.12 -49.22
C ILE A 5 -0.03 15.09 -49.14
N PRO A 6 -1.29 14.66 -49.31
CA PRO A 6 -2.43 15.54 -49.02
C PRO A 6 -2.77 15.57 -47.54
N ALA A 7 -3.06 16.77 -47.09
CA ALA A 7 -3.65 17.06 -45.78
C ALA A 7 -5.16 16.78 -45.79
N LEU A 8 -5.70 16.71 -44.61
CA LEU A 8 -7.11 16.79 -44.17
C LEU A 8 -7.73 15.49 -43.68
N LEU A 9 -7.87 15.38 -42.37
CA LEU A 9 -9.19 15.10 -41.82
C LEU A 9 -9.26 15.67 -40.37
N LEU A 10 -10.07 16.69 -40.31
CA LEU A 10 -10.57 17.38 -39.12
C LEU A 10 -11.59 16.45 -38.45
N ALA A 11 -11.40 16.05 -37.20
CA ALA A 11 -12.40 15.32 -36.43
C ALA A 11 -12.71 16.04 -35.12
N LEU A 12 -13.89 16.52 -35.14
CA LEU A 12 -14.80 17.16 -34.22
C LEU A 12 -14.68 16.67 -32.77
N LEU A 13 -14.29 17.57 -31.86
CA LEU A 13 -14.41 17.45 -30.39
C LEU A 13 -15.87 17.74 -30.02
N LEU A 14 -16.62 16.70 -29.61
CA LEU A 14 -17.88 16.87 -28.91
C LEU A 14 -17.57 16.85 -27.38
N VAL A 15 -17.62 18.03 -26.80
CA VAL A 15 -17.62 18.24 -25.36
C VAL A 15 -19.03 17.94 -24.84
N PHE A 16 -19.22 16.81 -24.14
CA PHE A 16 -20.43 16.58 -23.37
C PHE A 16 -20.20 17.10 -21.94
N SER A 17 -20.73 18.29 -21.72
CA SER A 17 -20.87 18.90 -20.39
C SER A 17 -22.12 18.33 -19.74
N ALA A 18 -22.00 17.36 -18.85
CA ALA A 18 -23.08 16.89 -17.99
C ALA A 18 -23.00 17.64 -16.65
N ALA A 19 -23.87 18.65 -16.49
CA ALA A 19 -24.10 19.30 -15.22
C ALA A 19 -24.90 18.36 -14.31
N LEU A 20 -24.36 18.04 -13.12
CA LEU A 20 -25.08 17.38 -12.04
C LEU A 20 -25.79 18.44 -11.18
N PRO A 21 -27.08 18.24 -10.84
CA PRO A 21 -27.77 19.16 -9.94
C PRO A 21 -27.33 18.88 -8.48
N ALA A 22 -26.88 19.92 -7.81
CA ALA A 22 -26.75 19.94 -6.35
C ALA A 22 -28.14 20.00 -5.71
N GLY A 23 -28.48 18.96 -4.96
CA GLY A 23 -29.71 18.88 -4.21
C GLY A 23 -29.54 17.98 -2.98
N ALA A 24 -28.77 18.44 -1.99
CA ALA A 24 -28.75 17.82 -0.68
C ALA A 24 -29.86 18.42 0.17
N ALA A 25 -31.05 17.82 0.12
CA ALA A 25 -32.11 18.08 1.09
C ALA A 25 -31.78 17.29 2.37
N GLY A 26 -31.30 18.00 3.38
CA GLY A 26 -31.13 17.49 4.73
C GLY A 26 -32.46 17.17 5.36
N TYR A 27 -32.80 15.90 5.53
CA TYR A 27 -33.91 15.46 6.36
C TYR A 27 -33.47 15.53 7.81
N ARG A 28 -33.89 16.62 8.51
CA ARG A 28 -33.89 16.66 9.97
C ARG A 28 -35.10 15.87 10.45
N CYS A 29 -34.88 14.68 10.99
CA CYS A 29 -35.91 14.01 11.80
C CYS A 29 -36.05 14.78 13.11
N ALA A 30 -37.12 15.56 13.20
CA ALA A 30 -37.57 16.13 14.46
C ALA A 30 -38.17 15.00 15.31
N VAL A 31 -37.47 14.59 16.36
CA VAL A 31 -38.00 13.70 17.40
C VAL A 31 -38.88 14.56 18.32
N PRO A 32 -40.18 14.28 18.46
CA PRO A 32 -41.00 14.99 19.42
C PRO A 32 -40.56 14.63 20.84
N SER A 33 -40.30 15.65 21.66
CA SER A 33 -40.03 15.50 23.08
C SER A 33 -41.32 15.12 23.80
N TRP A 34 -41.40 13.91 24.29
CA TRP A 34 -42.48 13.43 25.16
C TRP A 34 -42.07 13.59 26.62
N PRO A 35 -42.98 14.07 27.49
CA PRO A 35 -42.69 14.22 28.90
C PRO A 35 -42.52 12.84 29.57
N SER A 36 -41.46 12.73 30.36
CA SER A 36 -41.13 11.55 31.17
C SER A 36 -42.26 11.26 32.17
N GLY A 37 -43.05 10.24 31.94
CA GLY A 37 -44.07 9.80 32.91
C GLY A 37 -45.15 8.84 32.37
N CYS A 38 -45.34 8.70 31.06
CA CYS A 38 -46.53 8.05 30.52
C CYS A 38 -46.38 6.57 30.10
N TRP A 39 -45.19 5.99 30.21
CA TRP A 39 -44.98 4.61 29.72
C TRP A 39 -45.49 3.51 30.69
N LYS A 40 -45.55 3.79 32.01
CA LYS A 40 -46.03 2.79 32.98
C LYS A 40 -47.52 2.55 32.89
N GLN A 41 -48.34 3.58 32.59
CA GLN A 41 -49.79 3.46 32.50
C GLN A 41 -50.24 2.69 31.24
N PHE A 42 -49.56 2.85 30.12
CA PHE A 42 -49.93 2.22 28.86
C PHE A 42 -49.76 0.68 28.86
N PHE A 43 -48.76 0.15 29.62
CA PHE A 43 -48.54 -1.29 29.68
C PHE A 43 -49.46 -2.02 30.68
N CYS A 44 -49.97 -1.35 31.72
CA CYS A 44 -50.92 -1.95 32.66
C CYS A 44 -52.31 -2.15 32.04
N ASP A 45 -52.74 -1.24 31.17
CA ASP A 45 -54.10 -1.29 30.62
C ASP A 45 -54.27 -2.24 29.44
N HIS A 46 -53.17 -2.63 28.77
CA HIS A 46 -53.27 -3.45 27.55
C HIS A 46 -52.83 -4.91 27.69
N PHE A 47 -52.06 -5.26 28.75
CA PHE A 47 -51.53 -6.62 28.90
C PHE A 47 -51.84 -7.34 30.19
N GLY A 48 -52.71 -6.80 31.05
CA GLY A 48 -53.24 -7.57 32.19
C GLY A 48 -52.23 -8.21 33.15
N ILE A 49 -51.05 -7.61 33.34
CA ILE A 49 -50.05 -8.12 34.27
C ILE A 49 -50.29 -7.55 35.66
N GLY A 50 -50.72 -8.41 36.57
CA GLY A 50 -51.07 -8.04 37.96
C GLY A 50 -49.87 -7.39 38.69
N CYS A 51 -50.14 -6.21 39.31
CA CYS A 51 -49.23 -5.53 40.22
C CYS A 51 -49.15 -6.32 41.54
N GLY A 52 -48.17 -7.23 41.65
CA GLY A 52 -47.82 -7.83 42.93
C GLY A 52 -46.92 -6.90 43.72
N ASP A 53 -47.35 -6.54 44.90
CA ASP A 53 -46.59 -5.76 45.89
C ASP A 53 -45.42 -6.60 46.40
N GLN A 54 -44.21 -6.21 46.03
CA GLN A 54 -42.98 -6.76 46.65
C GLN A 54 -42.09 -5.61 47.11
N THR A 55 -41.84 -5.63 48.41
CA THR A 55 -40.93 -4.74 49.14
C THR A 55 -39.58 -4.64 48.50
N PRO A 56 -38.93 -3.44 48.51
CA PRO A 56 -37.68 -3.22 47.79
C PRO A 56 -36.50 -3.90 48.54
N GLY A 57 -35.98 -4.93 47.89
CA GLY A 57 -34.61 -5.39 48.17
C GLY A 57 -33.61 -4.39 47.60
N THR A 58 -32.54 -4.13 48.32
CA THR A 58 -31.44 -3.24 47.98
C THR A 58 -30.98 -3.53 46.54
N PRO A 59 -30.88 -2.52 45.63
CA PRO A 59 -30.36 -2.76 44.31
C PRO A 59 -28.87 -3.12 44.40
N SER A 60 -28.53 -4.31 43.91
CA SER A 60 -27.13 -4.61 43.55
C SER A 60 -26.75 -3.68 42.41
N GLU A 61 -25.59 -3.05 42.56
CA GLU A 61 -24.95 -2.19 41.58
C GLU A 61 -24.86 -2.93 40.23
N PRO A 62 -25.29 -2.29 39.12
CA PRO A 62 -25.18 -2.94 37.80
C PRO A 62 -23.71 -3.16 37.49
N GLU A 63 -23.32 -4.42 37.20
CA GLU A 63 -22.02 -4.74 36.62
C GLU A 63 -21.82 -3.90 35.37
N GLN A 64 -20.78 -3.07 35.39
CA GLN A 64 -20.35 -2.25 34.28
C GLN A 64 -20.03 -3.19 33.12
N PRO A 65 -20.60 -3.00 31.90
CA PRO A 65 -20.20 -3.81 30.75
C PRO A 65 -18.70 -3.68 30.56
N SER A 66 -18.00 -4.81 30.52
CA SER A 66 -16.59 -4.84 30.13
C SER A 66 -16.43 -4.12 28.80
N GLU A 67 -15.54 -3.14 28.78
CA GLU A 67 -15.15 -2.40 27.59
C GLU A 67 -14.75 -3.42 26.51
N PRO A 68 -15.21 -3.29 25.26
CA PRO A 68 -14.81 -4.21 24.20
C PRO A 68 -13.28 -4.15 24.10
N GLU A 69 -12.62 -5.30 24.19
CA GLU A 69 -11.18 -5.41 23.93
C GLU A 69 -10.92 -4.84 22.53
N GLU A 70 -10.11 -3.78 22.48
CA GLU A 70 -9.65 -3.18 21.24
C GLU A 70 -8.97 -4.29 20.43
N PRO A 71 -9.32 -4.48 19.13
CA PRO A 71 -8.72 -5.52 18.31
C PRO A 71 -7.21 -5.36 18.38
N SER A 72 -6.49 -6.36 18.87
CA SER A 72 -5.04 -6.36 18.88
C SER A 72 -4.54 -6.09 17.46
N GLU A 73 -3.74 -5.03 17.32
CA GLU A 73 -3.06 -4.69 16.06
C GLU A 73 -2.35 -5.96 15.55
N PRO A 74 -2.50 -6.33 14.25
CA PRO A 74 -1.87 -7.53 13.73
C PRO A 74 -0.38 -7.49 14.03
N GLU A 75 0.15 -8.52 14.70
CA GLU A 75 1.57 -8.63 14.98
C GLU A 75 2.34 -8.44 13.68
N GLN A 76 3.13 -7.36 13.61
CA GLN A 76 4.02 -7.14 12.47
C GLN A 76 5.03 -8.29 12.41
N PRO A 77 5.27 -8.89 11.24
CA PRO A 77 6.30 -9.90 11.10
C PRO A 77 7.63 -9.37 11.64
N PRO A 78 8.43 -10.21 12.30
CA PRO A 78 9.69 -9.76 12.92
C PRO A 78 10.57 -9.10 11.87
N LYS A 79 11.14 -7.93 12.23
CA LYS A 79 12.09 -7.21 11.39
C LYS A 79 13.24 -8.16 11.04
N PRO A 80 13.46 -8.49 9.75
CA PRO A 80 14.52 -9.40 9.38
C PRO A 80 15.87 -8.78 9.72
N SER A 81 16.77 -9.56 10.33
CA SER A 81 18.19 -9.21 10.37
C SER A 81 18.73 -9.42 8.96
N GLY A 82 18.63 -8.38 8.11
CA GLY A 82 19.18 -8.41 6.77
C GLY A 82 20.67 -8.72 6.87
N GLY A 83 21.12 -9.83 6.27
CA GLY A 83 22.53 -10.11 6.15
C GLY A 83 23.23 -8.92 5.50
N THR A 84 24.23 -8.37 6.17
CA THR A 84 24.86 -7.09 5.84
C THR A 84 25.79 -7.16 4.63
N SER A 85 26.06 -8.32 4.07
CA SER A 85 26.92 -8.43 2.88
C SER A 85 26.09 -8.33 1.60
N VAL A 86 26.41 -7.33 0.78
CA VAL A 86 25.88 -7.19 -0.58
C VAL A 86 26.57 -8.19 -1.49
N SER A 87 25.82 -8.97 -2.26
CA SER A 87 26.39 -9.90 -3.22
C SER A 87 27.03 -9.17 -4.41
N SER A 88 27.95 -9.84 -5.11
CA SER A 88 28.56 -9.28 -6.32
C SER A 88 27.53 -8.95 -7.40
N TYR A 89 26.43 -9.70 -7.48
CA TYR A 89 25.34 -9.47 -8.43
C TYR A 89 24.53 -8.22 -8.11
N GLU A 90 24.20 -8.02 -6.84
CA GLU A 90 23.51 -6.81 -6.36
C GLU A 90 24.38 -5.56 -6.61
N GLN A 91 25.68 -5.65 -6.32
CA GLN A 91 26.63 -4.57 -6.59
C GLN A 91 26.72 -4.24 -8.10
N GLN A 92 26.73 -5.25 -8.96
CA GLN A 92 26.76 -5.06 -10.42
C GLN A 92 25.50 -4.38 -10.92
N VAL A 93 24.32 -4.73 -10.38
CA VAL A 93 23.07 -4.06 -10.73
C VAL A 93 23.15 -2.57 -10.41
N VAL A 94 23.65 -2.18 -9.23
CA VAL A 94 23.82 -0.76 -8.88
C VAL A 94 24.77 -0.05 -9.84
N THR A 95 25.87 -0.71 -10.21
CA THR A 95 26.85 -0.18 -11.17
C THR A 95 26.21 0.07 -12.54
N LEU A 96 25.44 -0.90 -13.05
CA LEU A 96 24.78 -0.82 -14.34
C LEU A 96 23.66 0.26 -14.33
N VAL A 97 22.87 0.31 -13.26
CA VAL A 97 21.84 1.36 -13.07
C VAL A 97 22.49 2.74 -13.09
N ASN A 98 23.60 2.94 -12.39
CA ASN A 98 24.29 4.23 -12.37
C ASN A 98 24.91 4.57 -13.72
N ALA A 99 25.38 3.58 -14.49
CA ALA A 99 25.81 3.78 -15.86
C ALA A 99 24.67 4.23 -16.77
N GLU A 100 23.46 3.66 -16.61
CA GLU A 100 22.28 4.13 -17.34
C GLU A 100 21.91 5.56 -16.93
N ARG A 101 21.86 5.88 -15.63
CA ARG A 101 21.55 7.23 -15.13
C ARG A 101 22.52 8.28 -15.67
N ALA A 102 23.81 7.96 -15.76
CA ALA A 102 24.83 8.87 -16.28
C ALA A 102 24.56 9.27 -17.75
N LYS A 103 24.03 8.36 -18.58
CA LYS A 103 23.64 8.67 -19.98
C LYS A 103 22.58 9.76 -20.08
N TYR A 104 21.80 9.96 -19.02
CA TYR A 104 20.73 10.97 -18.92
C TYR A 104 21.13 12.18 -18.05
N GLY A 105 22.41 12.29 -17.65
CA GLY A 105 22.91 13.38 -16.83
C GLY A 105 22.41 13.39 -15.39
N LEU A 106 21.94 12.24 -14.88
CA LEU A 106 21.42 12.10 -13.52
C LEU A 106 22.55 11.71 -12.55
N ALA A 107 22.42 12.18 -11.30
CA ALA A 107 23.33 11.77 -10.23
C ALA A 107 23.25 10.27 -9.97
N ALA A 108 24.38 9.67 -9.61
CA ALA A 108 24.42 8.26 -9.21
C ALA A 108 23.61 8.04 -7.93
N LEU A 109 22.97 6.88 -7.84
CA LEU A 109 22.34 6.41 -6.61
C LEU A 109 23.40 5.80 -5.70
N THR A 110 23.31 6.08 -4.41
CA THR A 110 24.13 5.45 -3.38
C THR A 110 23.56 4.06 -3.05
N LEU A 111 24.43 3.05 -3.06
CA LEU A 111 24.04 1.73 -2.56
C LEU A 111 23.88 1.80 -1.04
N ASP A 112 22.77 1.25 -0.52
CA ASP A 112 22.56 1.05 0.92
C ASP A 112 22.48 -0.44 1.23
N GLU A 113 23.42 -0.94 2.03
CA GLU A 113 23.54 -2.36 2.37
C GLU A 113 22.33 -2.88 3.16
N THR A 114 21.79 -2.06 4.06
CA THR A 114 20.61 -2.41 4.84
C THR A 114 19.38 -2.53 3.93
N LEU A 115 19.23 -1.58 3.02
CA LEU A 115 18.14 -1.59 2.04
C LEU A 115 18.27 -2.79 1.07
N CYS A 116 19.51 -3.19 0.72
CA CYS A 116 19.77 -4.42 -0.04
C CYS A 116 19.27 -5.66 0.73
N GLY A 117 19.58 -5.74 2.02
CA GLY A 117 19.09 -6.81 2.88
C GLY A 117 17.56 -6.92 2.88
N TYR A 118 16.88 -5.78 2.98
CA TYR A 118 15.41 -5.74 2.95
C TYR A 118 14.83 -6.05 1.56
N ALA A 119 15.44 -5.54 0.49
CA ALA A 119 15.04 -5.89 -0.87
C ALA A 119 15.22 -7.39 -1.15
N ARG A 120 16.25 -8.02 -0.55
CA ARG A 120 16.44 -9.48 -0.63
C ARG A 120 15.33 -10.24 0.09
N VAL A 121 14.84 -9.73 1.23
CA VAL A 121 13.67 -10.31 1.90
C VAL A 121 12.45 -10.28 0.98
N LYS A 122 12.22 -9.19 0.22
CA LYS A 122 11.13 -9.14 -0.76
C LYS A 122 11.30 -10.17 -1.87
N SER A 123 12.50 -10.33 -2.40
CA SER A 123 12.80 -11.36 -3.41
C SER A 123 12.58 -12.78 -2.86
N GLN A 124 13.00 -13.02 -1.62
CA GLN A 124 12.82 -14.30 -0.94
C GLN A 124 11.35 -14.57 -0.63
N ASP A 125 10.59 -13.57 -0.21
CA ASP A 125 9.15 -13.69 0.04
C ASP A 125 8.39 -14.06 -1.25
N MET A 126 8.73 -13.45 -2.38
CA MET A 126 8.17 -13.84 -3.68
C MET A 126 8.46 -15.29 -4.04
N HIS A 127 9.72 -15.72 -3.82
CA HIS A 127 10.15 -17.10 -4.07
C HIS A 127 9.41 -18.09 -3.16
N ASP A 128 9.47 -17.90 -1.85
CA ASP A 128 8.98 -18.85 -0.85
C ASP A 128 7.46 -19.00 -0.84
N GLN A 129 6.75 -17.90 -1.12
CA GLN A 129 5.29 -17.88 -1.19
C GLN A 129 4.75 -18.19 -2.61
N GLY A 130 5.63 -18.39 -3.59
CA GLY A 130 5.26 -18.74 -4.95
C GLY A 130 4.43 -17.67 -5.68
N TYR A 131 4.72 -16.39 -5.48
CA TYR A 131 4.03 -15.29 -6.17
C TYR A 131 5.01 -14.34 -6.86
N PHE A 132 4.49 -13.56 -7.83
CA PHE A 132 5.22 -12.45 -8.46
C PHE A 132 4.32 -11.23 -8.52
N SER A 133 4.47 -10.32 -7.55
CA SER A 133 3.66 -9.10 -7.39
C SER A 133 4.38 -8.09 -6.52
N HIS A 134 4.08 -6.80 -6.74
CA HIS A 134 4.50 -5.75 -5.81
C HIS A 134 3.89 -5.92 -4.41
N THR A 135 2.63 -6.37 -4.33
CA THR A 135 1.95 -6.61 -3.05
C THR A 135 2.31 -7.99 -2.51
N SER A 136 2.91 -8.02 -1.33
CA SER A 136 3.19 -9.24 -0.57
C SER A 136 1.95 -9.71 0.17
N PRO A 137 1.65 -11.02 0.20
CA PRO A 137 0.60 -11.56 1.06
C PRO A 137 0.93 -11.42 2.55
N THR A 138 2.23 -11.31 2.90
CA THR A 138 2.71 -11.20 4.28
C THR A 138 2.85 -9.76 4.73
N TYR A 139 3.42 -8.88 3.88
CA TYR A 139 3.84 -7.52 4.26
C TYR A 139 2.98 -6.41 3.63
N GLY A 140 2.02 -6.74 2.76
CA GLY A 140 1.22 -5.74 2.05
C GLY A 140 1.97 -5.08 0.89
N SER A 141 1.73 -3.79 0.65
CA SER A 141 2.41 -3.05 -0.42
C SER A 141 3.92 -2.92 -0.15
N PRO A 142 4.76 -2.65 -1.17
CA PRO A 142 6.19 -2.41 -0.94
C PRO A 142 6.46 -1.27 0.04
N PHE A 143 5.57 -0.28 0.08
CA PHE A 143 5.68 0.84 1.02
C PHE A 143 5.31 0.45 2.46
N ASP A 144 4.35 -0.46 2.64
CA ASP A 144 4.04 -1.05 3.95
C ASP A 144 5.21 -1.89 4.44
N MET A 145 5.78 -2.71 3.56
CA MET A 145 6.95 -3.53 3.85
C MET A 145 8.16 -2.68 4.23
N MET A 146 8.47 -1.60 3.48
CA MET A 146 9.53 -0.67 3.84
C MET A 146 9.31 -0.05 5.22
N ARG A 147 8.07 0.40 5.52
CA ARG A 147 7.72 0.97 6.83
C ARG A 147 7.87 -0.03 7.96
N SER A 148 7.44 -1.28 7.77
CA SER A 148 7.56 -2.33 8.78
C SER A 148 9.04 -2.64 9.12
N PHE A 149 9.94 -2.45 8.16
CA PHE A 149 11.38 -2.58 8.38
C PHE A 149 12.05 -1.30 8.94
N GLY A 150 11.27 -0.23 9.13
CA GLY A 150 11.75 1.03 9.68
C GLY A 150 12.50 1.89 8.66
N VAL A 151 12.27 1.69 7.36
CA VAL A 151 12.83 2.53 6.30
C VAL A 151 12.08 3.85 6.24
N SER A 152 12.81 4.96 6.41
CA SER A 152 12.27 6.31 6.29
C SER A 152 12.62 6.90 4.93
N TYR A 153 11.68 7.56 4.27
CA TYR A 153 11.87 8.17 2.95
C TYR A 153 10.87 9.32 2.72
N ARG A 154 11.17 10.20 1.78
CA ARG A 154 10.23 11.20 1.24
C ARG A 154 9.58 10.73 -0.06
N SER A 155 10.34 9.97 -0.84
CA SER A 155 9.89 9.31 -2.07
C SER A 155 10.44 7.89 -2.10
N ALA A 156 9.65 6.96 -2.62
CA ALA A 156 10.07 5.57 -2.77
C ALA A 156 9.50 4.96 -4.05
N GLY A 157 10.17 3.92 -4.54
CA GLY A 157 9.72 3.15 -5.69
C GLY A 157 10.29 1.74 -5.66
N GLU A 158 9.64 0.85 -6.39
CA GLU A 158 10.05 -0.55 -6.51
C GLU A 158 10.07 -0.99 -7.96
N ASN A 159 11.10 -1.75 -8.32
CA ASN A 159 11.11 -2.61 -9.50
C ASN A 159 11.28 -4.06 -9.04
N ILE A 160 10.54 -4.97 -9.64
CA ILE A 160 10.71 -6.41 -9.45
C ILE A 160 10.93 -7.10 -10.79
N ALA A 161 11.65 -8.23 -10.76
CA ALA A 161 11.79 -9.10 -11.92
C ALA A 161 11.95 -10.56 -11.47
N MET A 162 11.64 -11.48 -12.37
CA MET A 162 11.76 -12.93 -12.16
C MET A 162 12.28 -13.60 -13.44
N GLY A 163 13.07 -14.66 -13.26
CA GLY A 163 13.58 -15.47 -14.38
C GLY A 163 14.86 -14.93 -15.04
N TYR A 164 15.51 -13.93 -14.43
CA TYR A 164 16.80 -13.40 -14.92
C TYR A 164 17.95 -13.89 -14.06
N SER A 165 18.95 -14.48 -14.70
CA SER A 165 20.11 -15.07 -14.00
C SER A 165 21.33 -14.15 -13.96
N THR A 166 21.31 -12.98 -14.63
CA THR A 166 22.47 -12.05 -14.64
C THR A 166 22.03 -10.60 -14.42
N PRO A 167 22.90 -9.78 -13.80
CA PRO A 167 22.68 -8.34 -13.61
C PRO A 167 22.41 -7.59 -14.91
N GLU A 168 23.16 -7.92 -15.98
CA GLU A 168 23.03 -7.26 -17.29
C GLU A 168 21.64 -7.51 -17.89
N ALA A 169 21.18 -8.77 -17.83
CA ALA A 169 19.90 -9.16 -18.41
C ALA A 169 18.73 -8.48 -17.68
N VAL A 170 18.75 -8.46 -16.34
CA VAL A 170 17.66 -7.85 -15.56
C VAL A 170 17.64 -6.33 -15.73
N VAL A 171 18.79 -5.65 -15.71
CA VAL A 171 18.87 -4.19 -15.91
C VAL A 171 18.41 -3.82 -17.32
N ALA A 172 18.81 -4.58 -18.35
CA ALA A 172 18.35 -4.38 -19.72
C ALA A 172 16.82 -4.56 -19.83
N ALA A 173 16.23 -5.55 -19.17
CA ALA A 173 14.81 -5.77 -19.14
C ALA A 173 14.07 -4.60 -18.47
N TRP A 174 14.53 -4.13 -17.33
CA TRP A 174 13.96 -2.97 -16.66
C TRP A 174 14.06 -1.69 -17.52
N MET A 175 15.18 -1.46 -18.17
CA MET A 175 15.37 -0.31 -19.06
C MET A 175 14.50 -0.38 -20.32
N ASN A 176 14.09 -1.55 -20.77
CA ASN A 176 13.16 -1.73 -21.89
C ASN A 176 11.68 -1.58 -21.49
N SER A 177 11.37 -1.58 -20.20
CA SER A 177 10.02 -1.33 -19.68
C SER A 177 9.88 0.13 -19.24
N SER A 178 8.89 0.84 -19.77
CA SER A 178 8.69 2.28 -19.51
C SER A 178 8.48 2.57 -18.01
N GLY A 179 7.74 1.73 -17.30
CA GLY A 179 7.48 1.89 -15.86
C GLY A 179 8.74 1.67 -15.02
N HIS A 180 9.44 0.57 -15.24
CA HIS A 180 10.68 0.27 -14.51
C HIS A 180 11.78 1.29 -14.82
N ARG A 181 11.92 1.68 -16.10
CA ARG A 181 12.86 2.72 -16.51
C ARG A 181 12.56 4.06 -15.85
N ALA A 182 11.29 4.42 -15.67
CA ALA A 182 10.94 5.66 -14.98
C ALA A 182 11.44 5.68 -13.54
N ASN A 183 11.41 4.58 -12.82
CA ASN A 183 12.02 4.47 -11.49
C ASN A 183 13.55 4.65 -11.56
N ILE A 184 14.22 3.91 -12.46
CA ILE A 184 15.68 3.99 -12.61
C ILE A 184 16.15 5.42 -12.93
N LEU A 185 15.40 6.14 -13.76
CA LEU A 185 15.76 7.50 -14.22
C LEU A 185 15.10 8.62 -13.40
N SER A 186 14.44 8.30 -12.28
CA SER A 186 13.87 9.34 -11.42
C SER A 186 14.97 10.15 -10.72
N ALA A 187 14.85 11.47 -10.78
CA ALA A 187 15.72 12.39 -10.04
C ALA A 187 15.33 12.51 -8.56
N ASN A 188 14.16 11.98 -8.17
CA ASN A 188 13.68 12.04 -6.80
C ASN A 188 14.37 11.01 -5.88
N TYR A 189 15.07 10.05 -6.44
CA TYR A 189 15.76 9.01 -5.67
C TYR A 189 17.25 9.31 -5.56
N THR A 190 17.80 9.02 -4.39
CA THR A 190 19.22 9.19 -4.05
C THR A 190 19.88 7.90 -3.65
N THR A 191 19.10 6.91 -3.25
CA THR A 191 19.58 5.64 -2.68
C THR A 191 18.89 4.46 -3.33
N LEU A 192 19.63 3.36 -3.47
CA LEU A 192 19.17 2.10 -4.07
C LEU A 192 19.58 0.92 -3.21
N GLY A 193 18.60 0.07 -2.89
CA GLY A 193 18.83 -1.29 -2.40
C GLY A 193 18.45 -2.30 -3.48
N VAL A 194 19.24 -3.33 -3.64
CA VAL A 194 19.02 -4.42 -4.58
C VAL A 194 19.00 -5.73 -3.82
N GLY A 195 18.02 -6.58 -4.08
CA GLY A 195 17.91 -7.93 -3.54
C GLY A 195 17.83 -8.96 -4.65
N TYR A 196 18.59 -10.03 -4.52
CA TYR A 196 18.62 -11.13 -5.47
C TYR A 196 18.48 -12.48 -4.77
N VAL A 197 17.64 -13.35 -5.32
CA VAL A 197 17.52 -14.77 -4.99
C VAL A 197 17.78 -15.56 -6.26
N GLU A 198 18.80 -16.40 -6.23
CA GLU A 198 19.28 -17.15 -7.42
C GLU A 198 18.26 -18.17 -7.89
N ASP A 199 17.64 -18.90 -6.95
CA ASP A 199 16.59 -19.84 -7.28
C ASP A 199 15.37 -19.11 -7.85
N GLY A 200 15.01 -19.43 -9.09
CA GLY A 200 13.98 -18.73 -9.83
C GLY A 200 14.35 -17.35 -10.37
N GLY A 201 15.54 -16.83 -10.04
CA GLY A 201 16.04 -15.53 -10.54
C GLY A 201 15.16 -14.37 -10.13
N TYR A 202 14.80 -14.26 -8.84
CA TYR A 202 13.98 -13.18 -8.31
C TYR A 202 14.83 -11.97 -7.94
N TRP A 203 14.40 -10.78 -8.40
CA TRP A 203 15.07 -9.51 -8.20
C TRP A 203 14.13 -8.45 -7.67
N THR A 204 14.63 -7.65 -6.75
CA THR A 204 13.95 -6.47 -6.23
C THR A 204 14.89 -5.28 -6.22
N GLN A 205 14.45 -4.13 -6.71
CA GLN A 205 15.11 -2.82 -6.51
C GLN A 205 14.19 -1.96 -5.66
N TRP A 206 14.70 -1.44 -4.55
CA TRP A 206 14.05 -0.41 -3.74
C TRP A 206 14.80 0.90 -3.86
N PHE A 207 14.09 1.91 -4.34
CA PHE A 207 14.59 3.27 -4.50
C PHE A 207 14.01 4.13 -3.40
N ILE A 208 14.84 4.98 -2.76
CA ILE A 208 14.40 5.96 -1.77
C ILE A 208 15.10 7.31 -1.99
N GLY A 209 14.40 8.42 -1.55
CA GLY A 209 14.91 9.78 -1.60
C GLY A 209 14.27 10.69 -0.57
#